data_61181bcbd4c60349bfbac692d0996816
#
_entry.id   61181bcbd4c60349bfbac692d0996816
#
_cell.length_a   1.000
_cell.length_b   1.000
_cell.length_c   1.000
_cell.angle_alpha   90.00
_cell.angle_beta   90.00
_cell.angle_gamma   90.00
#
_symmetry.space_group_name_H-M   'P 1'
#
loop_
_entity.id
_entity.type
_entity.pdbx_description
1 polymer ?
#
loop_
_entity_poly.entity_id
_entity_poly.type
_entity_poly.pdbx_seq_one_letter_code
_entity_poly.pdbx_strand_id
1 'polypeptide(L)'
;MQTELTRLLGIQAPIIQGGMAWVAEHTLAAAVSNAGGLGIIGAANAPAEWVREQIRLTKQLTDKPFGVNVMLMSPYAPEIAQVVAEEGVSVVTTGAGNPESYMALWKSKGIKVIPVVASVALAKRMERAGADAVVAEGCESGGHIGESTTMTLVPQVVDALNIPVIAAGGIADGRGLAAAFMLGACGVQTVSYTHLRAHETTL
;
A
#
# COMPACT_ATOMS: atom_id res chain seq x y z
N MET A 1 -8.66 -6.78 16.09
CA MET A 1 -8.99 -8.02 15.29
C MET A 1 -7.69 -8.61 14.80
N GLN A 2 -7.43 -9.91 15.02
CA GLN A 2 -6.21 -10.56 14.50
C GLN A 2 -6.47 -11.18 13.13
N THR A 3 -5.78 -10.70 12.11
CA THR A 3 -5.76 -11.23 10.75
C THR A 3 -4.33 -11.55 10.33
N GLU A 4 -4.14 -12.14 9.15
CA GLU A 4 -2.79 -12.35 8.59
C GLU A 4 -2.07 -11.01 8.39
N LEU A 5 -2.78 -9.97 7.90
CA LEU A 5 -2.23 -8.63 7.73
C LEU A 5 -1.73 -8.03 9.05
N THR A 6 -2.54 -8.11 10.12
CA THR A 6 -2.14 -7.52 11.41
C THR A 6 -0.94 -8.24 12.03
N ARG A 7 -0.83 -9.57 11.83
CA ARG A 7 0.36 -10.32 12.26
C ARG A 7 1.59 -10.00 11.43
N LEU A 8 1.42 -9.89 10.10
CA LEU A 8 2.53 -9.60 9.17
C LEU A 8 3.16 -8.24 9.46
N LEU A 9 2.34 -7.23 9.75
CA LEU A 9 2.76 -5.82 9.87
C LEU A 9 2.92 -5.33 11.31
N GLY A 10 2.50 -6.10 12.31
CA GLY A 10 2.54 -5.67 13.71
C GLY A 10 1.54 -4.55 14.03
N ILE A 11 0.42 -4.47 13.32
CA ILE A 11 -0.63 -3.45 13.48
C ILE A 11 -1.85 -4.01 14.21
N GLN A 12 -2.73 -3.14 14.71
CA GLN A 12 -3.91 -3.54 15.50
C GLN A 12 -5.17 -3.70 14.65
N ALA A 13 -5.35 -2.83 13.66
CA ALA A 13 -6.47 -2.85 12.72
C ALA A 13 -6.01 -3.31 11.34
N PRO A 14 -6.76 -4.17 10.63
CA PRO A 14 -6.37 -4.67 9.32
C PRO A 14 -6.66 -3.64 8.21
N ILE A 15 -6.17 -2.43 8.42
CA ILE A 15 -6.42 -1.27 7.56
C ILE A 15 -5.10 -0.60 7.22
N ILE A 16 -4.86 -0.41 5.92
CA ILE A 16 -3.77 0.39 5.38
C ILE A 16 -4.38 1.69 4.83
N GLN A 17 -3.84 2.83 5.20
CA GLN A 17 -4.12 4.06 4.47
C GLN A 17 -3.22 4.08 3.24
N GLY A 18 -3.81 4.10 2.06
CA GLY A 18 -3.09 4.11 0.79
C GLY A 18 -2.27 5.38 0.57
N GLY A 19 -1.18 5.28 -0.18
CA GLY A 19 -0.39 6.44 -0.57
C GLY A 19 -1.18 7.38 -1.48
N MET A 20 -1.22 8.65 -1.13
CA MET A 20 -1.86 9.72 -1.91
C MET A 20 -0.82 10.80 -2.18
N ALA A 21 -0.59 11.09 -3.46
CA ALA A 21 0.36 12.12 -3.87
C ALA A 21 0.01 13.47 -3.21
N TRP A 22 1.00 14.12 -2.59
CA TRP A 22 0.89 15.44 -1.98
C TRP A 22 -0.10 15.58 -0.79
N VAL A 23 -0.78 14.48 -0.41
CA VAL A 23 -1.75 14.44 0.69
C VAL A 23 -1.26 13.55 1.82
N ALA A 24 -0.78 12.35 1.47
CA ALA A 24 -0.27 11.39 2.45
C ALA A 24 1.20 11.71 2.77
N GLU A 25 1.39 12.63 3.69
CA GLU A 25 2.69 13.05 4.24
C GLU A 25 2.84 12.56 5.69
N HIS A 26 3.88 12.99 6.40
CA HIS A 26 4.25 12.49 7.73
C HIS A 26 3.13 12.60 8.77
N THR A 27 2.32 13.67 8.77
CA THR A 27 1.29 13.85 9.80
C THR A 27 0.17 12.84 9.65
N LEU A 28 -0.30 12.61 8.41
CA LEU A 28 -1.33 11.62 8.14
C LEU A 28 -0.81 10.21 8.39
N ALA A 29 0.38 9.88 7.90
CA ALA A 29 0.98 8.56 8.09
C ALA A 29 1.15 8.24 9.59
N ALA A 30 1.69 9.17 10.37
CA ALA A 30 1.83 9.00 11.81
C ALA A 30 0.48 8.87 12.53
N ALA A 31 -0.51 9.70 12.17
CA ALA A 31 -1.83 9.65 12.80
C ALA A 31 -2.52 8.30 12.58
N VAL A 32 -2.47 7.76 11.36
CA VAL A 32 -3.05 6.43 11.05
C VAL A 32 -2.31 5.33 11.80
N SER A 33 -0.97 5.37 11.84
CA SER A 33 -0.17 4.38 12.57
C SER A 33 -0.45 4.43 14.07
N ASN A 34 -0.55 5.62 14.66
CA ASN A 34 -0.92 5.80 16.07
C ASN A 34 -2.34 5.31 16.37
N ALA A 35 -3.25 5.39 15.41
CA ALA A 35 -4.61 4.84 15.51
C ALA A 35 -4.66 3.30 15.37
N GLY A 36 -3.54 2.64 15.10
CA GLY A 36 -3.41 1.19 15.02
C GLY A 36 -3.56 0.58 13.62
N GLY A 37 -3.70 1.39 12.58
CA GLY A 37 -3.57 0.97 11.17
C GLY A 37 -2.14 1.04 10.68
N LEU A 38 -1.95 0.98 9.36
CA LEU A 38 -0.68 1.27 8.70
C LEU A 38 -0.79 2.57 7.91
N GLY A 39 -0.10 3.62 8.36
CA GLY A 39 0.03 4.86 7.61
C GLY A 39 1.09 4.73 6.51
N ILE A 40 0.82 5.30 5.35
CA ILE A 40 1.72 5.24 4.19
C ILE A 40 2.03 6.66 3.69
N ILE A 41 3.29 7.00 3.61
CA ILE A 41 3.77 8.22 2.94
C ILE A 41 3.69 8.01 1.42
N GLY A 42 3.02 8.91 0.72
CA GLY A 42 2.91 8.86 -0.74
C GLY A 42 4.08 9.57 -1.41
N ALA A 43 5.10 8.84 -1.87
CA ALA A 43 6.26 9.45 -2.51
C ALA A 43 5.96 10.06 -3.91
N ALA A 44 5.07 9.44 -4.68
CA ALA A 44 4.68 9.91 -6.01
C ALA A 44 5.89 10.35 -6.87
N ASN A 45 5.89 11.59 -7.36
CA ASN A 45 7.00 12.22 -8.09
C ASN A 45 7.82 13.20 -7.21
N ALA A 46 7.77 13.04 -5.88
CA ALA A 46 8.57 13.88 -5.01
C ALA A 46 10.06 13.55 -5.10
N PRO A 47 10.95 14.53 -4.91
CA PRO A 47 12.38 14.27 -4.81
C PRO A 47 12.71 13.33 -3.63
N ALA A 48 13.75 12.51 -3.76
CA ALA A 48 14.14 11.53 -2.73
C ALA A 48 14.42 12.18 -1.36
N GLU A 49 15.01 13.37 -1.33
CA GLU A 49 15.28 14.09 -0.07
C GLU A 49 14.00 14.55 0.63
N TRP A 50 12.95 14.92 -0.10
CA TRP A 50 11.65 15.18 0.50
C TRP A 50 11.08 13.91 1.16
N VAL A 51 11.19 12.77 0.48
CA VAL A 51 10.75 11.48 1.06
C VAL A 51 11.55 11.15 2.33
N ARG A 52 12.85 11.37 2.32
CA ARG A 52 13.73 11.20 3.49
C ARG A 52 13.27 12.07 4.66
N GLU A 53 12.98 13.33 4.38
CA GLU A 53 12.47 14.25 5.39
C GLU A 53 11.13 13.77 5.96
N GLN A 54 10.18 13.36 5.10
CA GLN A 54 8.89 12.84 5.56
C GLN A 54 9.05 11.60 6.45
N ILE A 55 9.96 10.68 6.11
CA ILE A 55 10.24 9.49 6.92
C ILE A 55 10.76 9.92 8.31
N ARG A 56 11.71 10.84 8.36
CA ARG A 56 12.30 11.32 9.62
C ARG A 56 11.30 12.06 10.50
N LEU A 57 10.45 12.90 9.89
CA LEU A 57 9.36 13.57 10.60
C LEU A 57 8.32 12.56 11.12
N THR A 58 7.97 11.53 10.34
CA THR A 58 7.07 10.46 10.80
C THR A 58 7.64 9.76 12.02
N LYS A 59 8.93 9.42 12.03
CA LYS A 59 9.61 8.79 13.18
C LYS A 59 9.63 9.64 14.44
N GLN A 60 9.50 10.96 14.33
CA GLN A 60 9.36 11.86 15.50
C GLN A 60 7.94 11.83 16.08
N LEU A 61 6.93 11.47 15.28
CA LEU A 61 5.52 11.50 15.66
C LEU A 61 4.97 10.13 16.09
N THR A 62 5.65 9.03 15.72
CA THR A 62 5.20 7.67 16.03
C THR A 62 6.36 6.69 16.17
N ASP A 63 6.21 5.74 17.09
CA ASP A 63 7.03 4.53 17.23
C ASP A 63 6.40 3.31 16.55
N LYS A 64 5.23 3.47 15.94
CA LYS A 64 4.47 2.40 15.30
C LYS A 64 4.93 2.16 13.86
N PRO A 65 4.66 0.96 13.30
CA PRO A 65 4.96 0.68 11.91
C PRO A 65 4.28 1.68 10.97
N PHE A 66 5.02 2.15 9.98
CA PHE A 66 4.52 2.92 8.84
C PHE A 66 5.27 2.52 7.58
N GLY A 67 4.78 2.93 6.43
CA GLY A 67 5.39 2.60 5.15
C GLY A 67 5.53 3.78 4.21
N VAL A 68 6.10 3.49 3.05
CA VAL A 68 6.23 4.44 1.93
C VAL A 68 5.68 3.78 0.66
N ASN A 69 4.85 4.49 -0.07
CA ASN A 69 4.42 4.09 -1.40
C ASN A 69 5.40 4.63 -2.46
N VAL A 70 6.05 3.74 -3.18
CA VAL A 70 6.99 4.07 -4.27
C VAL A 70 6.27 3.92 -5.60
N MET A 71 6.07 5.03 -6.32
CA MET A 71 5.56 5.01 -7.69
C MET A 71 6.71 4.65 -8.65
N LEU A 72 6.70 3.44 -9.19
CA LEU A 72 7.83 2.89 -9.95
C LEU A 72 8.06 3.54 -11.32
N MET A 73 7.07 4.26 -11.84
CA MET A 73 7.22 5.09 -13.05
C MET A 73 7.86 6.45 -12.77
N SER A 74 8.04 6.82 -11.50
CA SER A 74 8.72 8.07 -11.15
C SER A 74 10.19 8.04 -11.57
N PRO A 75 10.73 9.13 -12.14
CA PRO A 75 12.16 9.23 -12.41
C PRO A 75 13.02 9.16 -11.12
N TYR A 76 12.43 9.46 -9.97
CA TYR A 76 13.08 9.39 -8.66
C TYR A 76 12.96 8.02 -7.98
N ALA A 77 12.28 7.03 -8.60
CA ALA A 77 12.06 5.73 -8.00
C ALA A 77 13.36 5.03 -7.55
N PRO A 78 14.48 5.04 -8.32
CA PRO A 78 15.73 4.44 -7.88
C PRO A 78 16.31 5.08 -6.60
N GLU A 79 16.30 6.41 -6.54
CA GLU A 79 16.80 7.15 -5.38
C GLU A 79 15.89 6.96 -4.16
N ILE A 80 14.58 7.00 -4.36
CA ILE A 80 13.59 6.76 -3.31
C ILE A 80 13.74 5.33 -2.77
N ALA A 81 13.96 4.34 -3.62
CA ALA A 81 14.16 2.95 -3.20
C ALA A 81 15.39 2.81 -2.28
N GLN A 82 16.46 3.54 -2.57
CA GLN A 82 17.64 3.60 -1.72
C GLN A 82 17.36 4.30 -0.38
N VAL A 83 16.71 5.47 -0.42
CA VAL A 83 16.33 6.23 0.78
C VAL A 83 15.48 5.39 1.73
N VAL A 84 14.49 4.69 1.21
CA VAL A 84 13.59 3.83 2.01
C VAL A 84 14.37 2.72 2.71
N ALA A 85 15.37 2.13 2.01
CA ALA A 85 16.23 1.10 2.57
C ALA A 85 17.20 1.66 3.64
N GLU A 86 17.77 2.83 3.42
CA GLU A 86 18.68 3.51 4.35
C GLU A 86 17.95 3.96 5.62
N GLU A 87 16.78 4.55 5.46
CA GLU A 87 15.96 5.00 6.59
C GLU A 87 15.27 3.84 7.33
N GLY A 88 15.25 2.63 6.78
CA GLY A 88 14.72 1.44 7.45
C GLY A 88 13.24 1.54 7.78
N VAL A 89 12.39 1.87 6.81
CA VAL A 89 10.93 1.84 6.99
C VAL A 89 10.43 0.41 7.14
N SER A 90 9.30 0.23 7.79
CA SER A 90 8.76 -1.12 8.03
C SER A 90 8.19 -1.76 6.77
N VAL A 91 7.57 -0.96 5.90
CA VAL A 91 6.80 -1.42 4.76
C VAL A 91 7.04 -0.54 3.54
N VAL A 92 7.14 -1.17 2.37
CA VAL A 92 7.05 -0.50 1.07
C VAL A 92 5.83 -1.04 0.33
N THR A 93 4.95 -0.13 -0.10
CA THR A 93 3.97 -0.44 -1.13
C THR A 93 4.46 0.10 -2.48
N THR A 94 4.10 -0.54 -3.57
CA THR A 94 4.51 -0.05 -4.90
C THR A 94 3.32 -0.01 -5.84
N GLY A 95 3.30 1.00 -6.71
CA GLY A 95 2.33 1.13 -7.79
C GLY A 95 3.00 1.49 -9.10
N ALA A 96 2.25 1.37 -10.20
CA ALA A 96 2.65 1.80 -11.53
C ALA A 96 4.02 1.24 -11.98
N GLY A 97 4.21 -0.08 -11.90
CA GLY A 97 5.43 -0.73 -12.38
C GLY A 97 5.75 -2.06 -11.70
N ASN A 98 6.99 -2.52 -11.93
CA ASN A 98 7.49 -3.79 -11.40
C ASN A 98 8.61 -3.54 -10.38
N PRO A 99 8.46 -3.95 -9.12
CA PRO A 99 9.45 -3.73 -8.07
C PRO A 99 10.63 -4.73 -8.09
N GLU A 100 10.67 -5.70 -9.00
CA GLU A 100 11.67 -6.79 -8.99
C GLU A 100 13.11 -6.31 -8.82
N SER A 101 13.48 -5.19 -9.45
CA SER A 101 14.83 -4.62 -9.36
C SER A 101 15.22 -4.13 -7.97
N TYR A 102 14.25 -3.84 -7.10
CA TYR A 102 14.47 -3.33 -5.74
C TYR A 102 14.21 -4.38 -4.65
N MET A 103 13.64 -5.53 -5.01
CA MET A 103 13.25 -6.56 -4.04
C MET A 103 14.43 -7.01 -3.17
N ALA A 104 15.58 -7.33 -3.79
CA ALA A 104 16.75 -7.79 -3.05
C ALA A 104 17.25 -6.75 -2.04
N LEU A 105 17.26 -5.46 -2.42
CA LEU A 105 17.62 -4.36 -1.54
C LEU A 105 16.70 -4.27 -0.33
N TRP A 106 15.40 -4.19 -0.56
CA TRP A 106 14.41 -4.01 0.53
C TRP A 106 14.34 -5.24 1.43
N LYS A 107 14.36 -6.45 0.87
CA LYS A 107 14.35 -7.70 1.64
C LYS A 107 15.61 -7.85 2.51
N SER A 108 16.79 -7.42 2.03
CA SER A 108 18.02 -7.45 2.83
C SER A 108 17.97 -6.56 4.07
N LYS A 109 17.08 -5.57 4.08
CA LYS A 109 16.83 -4.65 5.20
C LYS A 109 15.63 -5.07 6.07
N GLY A 110 15.02 -6.22 5.79
CA GLY A 110 13.84 -6.71 6.53
C GLY A 110 12.54 -5.96 6.22
N ILE A 111 12.53 -5.13 5.18
CA ILE A 111 11.36 -4.35 4.77
C ILE A 111 10.32 -5.28 4.15
N LYS A 112 9.06 -5.13 4.56
CA LYS A 112 7.94 -5.83 3.94
C LYS A 112 7.54 -5.14 2.64
N VAL A 113 7.44 -5.92 1.56
CA VAL A 113 7.12 -5.38 0.22
C VAL A 113 5.72 -5.84 -0.18
N ILE A 114 4.83 -4.87 -0.42
CA ILE A 114 3.41 -5.09 -0.72
C ILE A 114 3.04 -4.35 -2.02
N PRO A 115 3.23 -4.97 -3.18
CA PRO A 115 2.85 -4.36 -4.46
C PRO A 115 1.34 -4.22 -4.62
N VAL A 116 0.91 -3.13 -5.27
CA VAL A 116 -0.47 -2.96 -5.74
C VAL A 116 -0.60 -3.64 -7.11
N VAL A 117 -1.63 -4.47 -7.26
CA VAL A 117 -1.88 -5.29 -8.44
C VAL A 117 -3.31 -5.14 -8.93
N ALA A 118 -3.49 -5.06 -10.24
CA ALA A 118 -4.80 -4.93 -10.90
C ALA A 118 -5.20 -6.18 -11.71
N SER A 119 -4.43 -7.27 -11.61
CA SER A 119 -4.75 -8.53 -12.29
C SER A 119 -4.12 -9.73 -11.58
N VAL A 120 -4.72 -10.92 -11.78
CA VAL A 120 -4.20 -12.20 -11.28
C VAL A 120 -2.80 -12.49 -11.86
N ALA A 121 -2.57 -12.17 -13.11
CA ALA A 121 -1.27 -12.41 -13.75
C ALA A 121 -0.15 -11.60 -13.08
N LEU A 122 -0.41 -10.32 -12.78
CA LEU A 122 0.54 -9.46 -12.06
C LEU A 122 0.72 -9.94 -10.62
N ALA A 123 -0.37 -10.32 -9.93
CA ALA A 123 -0.34 -10.84 -8.57
C ALA A 123 0.58 -12.08 -8.45
N LYS A 124 0.43 -13.06 -9.32
CA LYS A 124 1.31 -14.25 -9.40
C LYS A 124 2.77 -13.89 -9.68
N ARG A 125 3.01 -12.87 -10.50
CA ARG A 125 4.36 -12.38 -10.75
C ARG A 125 4.98 -11.77 -9.50
N MET A 126 4.22 -10.97 -8.75
CA MET A 126 4.70 -10.35 -7.51
C MET A 126 4.99 -11.38 -6.42
N GLU A 127 4.14 -12.39 -6.26
CA GLU A 127 4.41 -13.51 -5.35
C GLU A 127 5.73 -14.20 -5.70
N ARG A 128 5.95 -14.56 -6.98
CA ARG A 128 7.21 -15.17 -7.43
C ARG A 128 8.43 -14.27 -7.25
N ALA A 129 8.25 -12.96 -7.32
CA ALA A 129 9.29 -11.98 -7.05
C ALA A 129 9.62 -11.83 -5.55
N GLY A 130 8.84 -12.46 -4.65
CA GLY A 130 9.09 -12.47 -3.21
C GLY A 130 8.32 -11.40 -2.42
N ALA A 131 7.20 -10.91 -2.94
CA ALA A 131 6.30 -10.03 -2.19
C ALA A 131 5.82 -10.70 -0.90
N ASP A 132 5.65 -9.94 0.18
CA ASP A 132 5.15 -10.43 1.47
C ASP A 132 3.62 -10.49 1.50
N ALA A 133 2.96 -9.66 0.71
CA ALA A 133 1.52 -9.60 0.47
C ALA A 133 1.28 -8.84 -0.83
N VAL A 134 0.04 -8.77 -1.30
CA VAL A 134 -0.35 -7.88 -2.42
C VAL A 134 -1.60 -7.08 -2.06
N VAL A 135 -1.72 -5.88 -2.63
CA VAL A 135 -2.98 -5.12 -2.64
C VAL A 135 -3.67 -5.37 -3.97
N ALA A 136 -4.79 -6.10 -3.96
CA ALA A 136 -5.65 -6.28 -5.12
C ALA A 136 -6.57 -5.06 -5.26
N GLU A 137 -6.26 -4.20 -6.23
CA GLU A 137 -6.93 -2.90 -6.41
C GLU A 137 -7.87 -2.92 -7.60
N GLY A 138 -9.16 -2.78 -7.30
CA GLY A 138 -10.22 -2.69 -8.32
C GLY A 138 -10.32 -1.29 -8.93
N CYS A 139 -11.07 -1.19 -10.04
CA CYS A 139 -11.27 0.04 -10.79
C CYS A 139 -12.12 1.10 -10.06
N GLU A 140 -12.69 0.79 -8.91
CA GLU A 140 -13.37 1.75 -8.02
C GLU A 140 -12.38 2.60 -7.21
N SER A 141 -11.07 2.39 -7.40
CA SER A 141 -9.99 3.23 -6.87
C SER A 141 -9.74 4.46 -7.72
N GLY A 142 -8.80 5.29 -7.29
CA GLY A 142 -8.28 6.42 -8.04
C GLY A 142 -6.85 6.19 -8.55
N GLY A 143 -6.37 7.04 -9.44
CA GLY A 143 -5.01 6.98 -9.97
C GLY A 143 -4.85 6.00 -11.14
N HIS A 144 -3.76 5.24 -11.16
CA HIS A 144 -3.44 4.26 -12.20
C HIS A 144 -4.13 2.92 -11.90
N ILE A 145 -5.37 2.79 -12.30
CA ILE A 145 -6.24 1.64 -12.03
C ILE A 145 -6.27 0.64 -13.20
N GLY A 146 -6.66 -0.60 -12.89
CA GLY A 146 -7.01 -1.61 -13.89
C GLY A 146 -8.48 -1.52 -14.34
N GLU A 147 -8.94 -2.53 -15.08
CA GLU A 147 -10.31 -2.59 -15.62
C GLU A 147 -11.26 -3.46 -14.77
N SER A 148 -10.70 -4.33 -13.92
CA SER A 148 -11.51 -5.24 -13.09
C SER A 148 -12.08 -4.53 -11.88
N THR A 149 -13.35 -4.82 -11.55
CA THR A 149 -13.96 -4.33 -10.31
C THR A 149 -13.38 -5.06 -9.09
N THR A 150 -13.42 -4.42 -7.94
CA THR A 150 -12.96 -5.00 -6.65
C THR A 150 -13.66 -6.33 -6.36
N MET A 151 -14.97 -6.39 -6.60
CA MET A 151 -15.80 -7.57 -6.36
C MET A 151 -15.36 -8.79 -7.19
N THR A 152 -14.86 -8.57 -8.41
CA THR A 152 -14.42 -9.65 -9.29
C THR A 152 -12.93 -9.95 -9.15
N LEU A 153 -12.10 -8.95 -8.88
CA LEU A 153 -10.65 -9.10 -8.81
C LEU A 153 -10.20 -9.81 -7.53
N VAL A 154 -10.71 -9.36 -6.37
CA VAL A 154 -10.22 -9.82 -5.06
C VAL A 154 -10.32 -11.34 -4.89
N PRO A 155 -11.48 -12.00 -5.11
CA PRO A 155 -11.56 -13.45 -4.92
C PRO A 155 -10.67 -14.22 -5.90
N GLN A 156 -10.52 -13.76 -7.14
CA GLN A 156 -9.63 -14.39 -8.11
C GLN A 156 -8.15 -14.31 -7.70
N VAL A 157 -7.74 -13.18 -7.12
CA VAL A 157 -6.36 -13.02 -6.61
C VAL A 157 -6.16 -13.88 -5.37
N VAL A 158 -7.13 -13.91 -4.44
CA VAL A 158 -7.10 -14.76 -3.25
C VAL A 158 -6.94 -16.24 -3.62
N ASP A 159 -7.75 -16.74 -4.54
CA ASP A 159 -7.71 -18.14 -4.98
C ASP A 159 -6.41 -18.50 -5.72
N ALA A 160 -5.71 -17.51 -6.24
CA ALA A 160 -4.54 -17.70 -7.09
C ALA A 160 -3.19 -17.62 -6.36
N LEU A 161 -3.16 -17.12 -5.11
CA LEU A 161 -1.93 -16.84 -4.34
C LEU A 161 -1.89 -17.60 -3.01
N ASN A 162 -0.67 -17.80 -2.49
CA ASN A 162 -0.41 -18.34 -1.16
C ASN A 162 0.02 -17.26 -0.15
N ILE A 163 0.16 -16.02 -0.58
CA ILE A 163 0.50 -14.86 0.27
C ILE A 163 -0.75 -14.04 0.59
N PRO A 164 -0.76 -13.27 1.69
CA PRO A 164 -1.89 -12.45 2.09
C PRO A 164 -2.34 -11.47 1.00
N VAL A 165 -3.65 -11.35 0.81
CA VAL A 165 -4.28 -10.41 -0.14
C VAL A 165 -5.03 -9.33 0.62
N ILE A 166 -4.77 -8.08 0.28
CA ILE A 166 -5.42 -6.89 0.82
C ILE A 166 -6.34 -6.34 -0.27
N ALA A 167 -7.60 -6.07 0.06
CA ALA A 167 -8.55 -5.52 -0.91
C ALA A 167 -8.47 -3.99 -0.95
N ALA A 168 -8.52 -3.40 -2.13
CA ALA A 168 -8.61 -1.97 -2.35
C ALA A 168 -9.59 -1.64 -3.48
N GLY A 169 -10.24 -0.48 -3.38
CA GLY A 169 -11.22 0.01 -4.36
C GLY A 169 -12.64 0.02 -3.80
N GLY A 170 -13.22 1.22 -3.69
CA GLY A 170 -14.62 1.41 -3.25
C GLY A 170 -14.91 1.07 -1.78
N ILE A 171 -13.91 0.84 -0.95
CA ILE A 171 -14.09 0.46 0.46
C ILE A 171 -14.01 1.70 1.35
N ALA A 172 -15.14 2.10 1.92
CA ALA A 172 -15.27 3.36 2.65
C ALA A 172 -15.63 3.21 4.14
N ASP A 173 -16.22 2.09 4.52
CA ASP A 173 -16.71 1.86 5.89
C ASP A 173 -16.61 0.38 6.31
N GLY A 174 -17.10 0.07 7.52
CA GLY A 174 -17.07 -1.29 8.08
C GLY A 174 -17.85 -2.34 7.27
N ARG A 175 -18.82 -1.95 6.48
CA ARG A 175 -19.56 -2.87 5.59
C ARG A 175 -18.66 -3.31 4.43
N GLY A 176 -17.92 -2.38 3.84
CA GLY A 176 -16.94 -2.67 2.81
C GLY A 176 -15.79 -3.55 3.34
N LEU A 177 -15.31 -3.27 4.57
CA LEU A 177 -14.33 -4.13 5.25
C LEU A 177 -14.85 -5.56 5.46
N ALA A 178 -16.10 -5.70 5.93
CA ALA A 178 -16.72 -7.01 6.11
C ALA A 178 -16.88 -7.76 4.77
N ALA A 179 -17.30 -7.06 3.72
CA ALA A 179 -17.38 -7.63 2.38
C ALA A 179 -16.01 -8.09 1.86
N ALA A 180 -14.95 -7.31 2.06
CA ALA A 180 -13.59 -7.69 1.69
C ALA A 180 -13.14 -9.00 2.38
N PHE A 181 -13.45 -9.18 3.66
CA PHE A 181 -13.20 -10.45 4.36
C PHE A 181 -13.98 -11.62 3.78
N MET A 182 -15.25 -11.40 3.40
CA MET A 182 -16.07 -12.44 2.76
C MET A 182 -15.55 -12.82 1.36
N LEU A 183 -14.84 -11.92 0.70
CA LEU A 183 -14.11 -12.19 -0.55
C LEU A 183 -12.75 -12.87 -0.34
N GLY A 184 -12.37 -13.14 0.92
CA GLY A 184 -11.13 -13.82 1.28
C GLY A 184 -9.93 -12.90 1.55
N ALA A 185 -10.07 -11.58 1.47
CA ALA A 185 -9.00 -10.65 1.82
C ALA A 185 -8.68 -10.69 3.32
N CYS A 186 -7.42 -10.42 3.70
CA CYS A 186 -6.98 -10.38 5.09
C CYS A 186 -7.00 -8.97 5.71
N GLY A 187 -7.36 -7.97 4.94
CA GLY A 187 -7.45 -6.56 5.32
C GLY A 187 -7.79 -5.70 4.12
N VAL A 188 -7.80 -4.39 4.33
CA VAL A 188 -8.15 -3.42 3.29
C VAL A 188 -7.14 -2.29 3.19
N GLN A 189 -6.96 -1.76 1.98
CA GLN A 189 -6.32 -0.47 1.76
C GLN A 189 -7.40 0.55 1.38
N THR A 190 -7.42 1.66 2.09
CA THR A 190 -8.39 2.73 1.89
C THR A 190 -7.70 4.08 1.74
N VAL A 191 -8.37 5.01 1.06
CA VAL A 191 -8.00 6.41 0.97
C VAL A 191 -9.19 7.27 1.36
N SER A 192 -8.99 8.49 1.83
CA SER A 192 -10.06 9.40 2.27
C SER A 192 -10.96 9.91 1.14
N TYR A 193 -11.04 9.16 0.08
CA TYR A 193 -11.50 9.58 -1.23
C TYR A 193 -13.01 9.62 -1.39
N THR A 194 -13.72 8.83 -0.61
CA THR A 194 -15.15 8.60 -0.82
C THR A 194 -15.99 9.88 -0.69
N HIS A 195 -15.52 10.84 0.10
CA HIS A 195 -16.20 12.13 0.27
C HIS A 195 -15.60 13.26 -0.59
N LEU A 196 -14.41 13.06 -1.15
CA LEU A 196 -13.70 14.08 -1.93
C LEU A 196 -13.69 13.84 -3.43
N ARG A 197 -14.09 12.65 -3.89
CA ARG A 197 -13.96 12.24 -5.29
C ARG A 197 -14.76 13.08 -6.30
N ALA A 198 -15.71 13.88 -5.84
CA ALA A 198 -16.48 14.77 -6.72
C ALA A 198 -15.60 15.82 -7.43
N HIS A 199 -14.41 16.07 -6.93
CA HIS A 199 -13.48 17.06 -7.48
C HIS A 199 -12.47 16.50 -8.48
N GLU A 200 -12.27 15.19 -8.53
CA GLU A 200 -11.25 14.58 -9.40
C GLU A 200 -11.79 14.04 -10.72
N THR A 201 -13.08 13.79 -10.80
CA THR A 201 -13.71 13.26 -12.01
C THR A 201 -14.17 14.33 -13.00
N THR A 202 -13.90 15.59 -12.74
CA THR A 202 -14.27 16.75 -13.59
C THR A 202 -13.09 17.32 -14.39
N LEU A 203 -11.99 16.58 -14.52
CA LEU A 203 -10.88 16.95 -15.40
C LEU A 203 -10.85 16.11 -16.65
#